data_8357e5d7c1726f438cf8cfaa7ff26005
#
_entry.id   8357e5d7c1726f438cf8cfaa7ff26005
#
_cell.length_a   1.000
_cell.length_b   1.000
_cell.length_c   1.000
_cell.angle_alpha   90.00
_cell.angle_beta   90.00
_cell.angle_gamma   90.00
#
_symmetry.space_group_name_H-M   'P 1'
#
loop_
_entity.id
_entity.type
_entity.pdbx_description
1 polymer ?
#
loop_
_entity_poly.entity_id
_entity_poly.type
_entity_poly.pdbx_seq_one_letter_code
_entity_poly.pdbx_strand_id
1 'polypeptide(L)'
;MLAAQQPRTGALQGTVSDVMHGRPVPQATVEFSRVQPEPVLTFTARSDANGRYRLDSLPPGDYVLHLSTPLLDSLELALPERAVSIAAGATAQANFTVPRGALLRDAVCPGLSLGMTKAAVTGHAIDADTDQPLAGADVVVTWVELAVDSKLESRSQEFSASVHTGERGEYRLCGVPADTRLSLQLQHAGHVSAAVDLIVASEAGAEARDLSLSTRGAPTIASLDSTERARGDTAEPLLLTGSASVTGIVRGSTGLPLENTEIRVRGARSSAVSDAAGRFSIGALPAGTQVLVARHLGYELTELAVELRSGRTIERDVQLTRVLSLDSVRVVAMRSQYPEFEYNRRANPFGRYLGPEEVERRHAIQAADLLVGVPGLAVSGQGASARVASTRRGRGCGGVRIVVDGTENVPLDGIVASQIAAVEIYANGAFAPSRFAVRGSCGVVVFWTKASRHTPASKPAAAPAAP
;
A
#
# COMPACT_ATOMS: atom_id res chain seq x y z
N MET A 1 -51.41 -50.91 16.23
CA MET A 1 -50.08 -50.44 15.80
C MET A 1 -50.10 -48.92 16.00
N LEU A 2 -49.47 -48.42 17.07
CA LEU A 2 -49.26 -46.99 17.20
C LEU A 2 -48.14 -46.62 16.21
N ALA A 3 -48.42 -45.78 15.20
CA ALA A 3 -47.44 -45.16 14.36
C ALA A 3 -46.55 -44.28 15.27
N ALA A 4 -45.30 -44.64 15.41
CA ALA A 4 -44.32 -43.81 16.07
C ALA A 4 -44.25 -42.47 15.28
N GLN A 5 -44.81 -41.41 15.86
CA GLN A 5 -44.67 -40.07 15.31
C GLN A 5 -43.16 -39.75 15.33
N GLN A 6 -42.55 -39.57 14.15
CA GLN A 6 -41.20 -39.09 14.05
C GLN A 6 -41.12 -37.74 14.79
N PRO A 7 -40.15 -37.58 15.67
CA PRO A 7 -39.99 -36.31 16.37
C PRO A 7 -39.82 -35.18 15.37
N ARG A 8 -40.68 -34.16 15.44
CA ARG A 8 -40.60 -33.00 14.56
C ARG A 8 -39.26 -32.31 14.83
N THR A 9 -38.44 -32.24 13.81
CA THR A 9 -37.14 -31.52 13.86
C THR A 9 -37.37 -30.01 13.70
N GLY A 10 -36.44 -29.20 14.19
CA GLY A 10 -36.38 -27.76 13.93
C GLY A 10 -35.34 -27.40 12.90
N ALA A 11 -35.12 -26.12 12.67
CA ALA A 11 -34.10 -25.58 11.81
C ALA A 11 -33.40 -24.40 12.48
N LEU A 12 -32.19 -24.13 12.04
CA LEU A 12 -31.43 -22.92 12.40
C LEU A 12 -30.93 -22.23 11.13
N GLN A 13 -31.04 -20.92 11.09
CA GLN A 13 -30.53 -20.10 9.99
C GLN A 13 -29.94 -18.78 10.51
N GLY A 14 -29.12 -18.13 9.70
CA GLY A 14 -28.56 -16.84 10.07
C GLY A 14 -27.64 -16.27 8.99
N THR A 15 -26.97 -15.21 9.36
CA THR A 15 -25.99 -14.53 8.51
C THR A 15 -24.68 -14.34 9.25
N VAL A 16 -23.57 -14.36 8.51
CA VAL A 16 -22.24 -13.99 8.99
C VAL A 16 -21.80 -12.78 8.19
N SER A 17 -21.49 -11.67 8.87
CA SER A 17 -21.06 -10.42 8.25
C SER A 17 -19.89 -9.79 9.00
N ASP A 18 -19.11 -8.93 8.34
CA ASP A 18 -18.11 -8.12 9.04
C ASP A 18 -18.77 -6.99 9.85
N VAL A 19 -18.14 -6.60 10.95
CA VAL A 19 -18.69 -5.60 11.87
C VAL A 19 -18.59 -4.17 11.31
N MET A 20 -17.66 -3.89 10.41
CA MET A 20 -17.41 -2.52 9.94
C MET A 20 -18.32 -2.09 8.79
N HIS A 21 -18.53 -2.97 7.83
CA HIS A 21 -19.25 -2.63 6.59
C HIS A 21 -20.49 -3.48 6.39
N GLY A 22 -20.76 -4.45 7.28
CA GLY A 22 -21.85 -5.40 7.12
C GLY A 22 -21.68 -6.31 5.88
N ARG A 23 -20.47 -6.38 5.31
CA ARG A 23 -20.22 -7.23 4.14
C ARG A 23 -20.36 -8.69 4.52
N PRO A 24 -20.96 -9.51 3.65
CA PRO A 24 -21.10 -10.95 3.91
C PRO A 24 -19.71 -11.60 4.04
N VAL A 25 -19.60 -12.54 4.98
CA VAL A 25 -18.42 -13.38 5.15
C VAL A 25 -18.76 -14.78 4.63
N PRO A 26 -18.31 -15.15 3.42
CA PRO A 26 -18.54 -16.46 2.85
C PRO A 26 -17.63 -17.51 3.50
N GLN A 27 -18.06 -18.79 3.39
CA GLN A 27 -17.30 -19.95 3.87
C GLN A 27 -16.96 -19.94 5.37
N ALA A 28 -17.66 -19.11 6.16
CA ALA A 28 -17.61 -19.21 7.60
C ALA A 28 -18.25 -20.53 8.04
N THR A 29 -17.62 -21.24 8.95
CA THR A 29 -18.13 -22.48 9.53
C THR A 29 -18.83 -22.17 10.83
N VAL A 30 -20.08 -22.51 10.94
CA VAL A 30 -20.84 -22.45 12.21
C VAL A 30 -21.01 -23.88 12.70
N GLU A 31 -20.44 -24.19 13.85
CA GLU A 31 -20.58 -25.44 14.53
C GLU A 31 -21.68 -25.33 15.58
N PHE A 32 -22.54 -26.33 15.66
CA PHE A 32 -23.68 -26.42 16.56
C PHE A 32 -23.53 -27.65 17.43
N SER A 33 -23.28 -27.48 18.69
CA SER A 33 -23.23 -28.59 19.65
C SER A 33 -24.46 -28.59 20.52
N ARG A 34 -25.33 -29.59 20.33
CA ARG A 34 -26.50 -29.77 21.21
C ARG A 34 -26.02 -30.31 22.56
N VAL A 35 -26.19 -29.51 23.60
CA VAL A 35 -25.72 -29.85 24.93
C VAL A 35 -26.83 -30.52 25.77
N GLN A 36 -28.09 -30.27 25.45
CA GLN A 36 -29.24 -30.90 26.10
C GLN A 36 -30.37 -31.13 25.10
N PRO A 37 -31.09 -32.24 25.18
CA PRO A 37 -30.82 -33.42 26.04
C PRO A 37 -29.61 -34.24 25.52
N GLU A 38 -28.99 -35.00 26.37
CA GLU A 38 -27.95 -35.95 25.96
C GLU A 38 -28.48 -36.97 24.94
N PRO A 39 -27.62 -37.54 24.06
CA PRO A 39 -26.18 -37.31 23.94
C PRO A 39 -25.85 -35.97 23.25
N VAL A 40 -24.63 -35.46 23.45
CA VAL A 40 -24.09 -34.34 22.72
C VAL A 40 -24.03 -34.68 21.22
N LEU A 41 -24.62 -33.83 20.39
CA LEU A 41 -24.65 -33.98 18.94
C LEU A 41 -24.06 -32.73 18.33
N THR A 42 -23.10 -32.89 17.45
CA THR A 42 -22.44 -31.77 16.73
C THR A 42 -22.86 -31.78 15.26
N PHE A 43 -23.19 -30.61 14.78
CA PHE A 43 -23.56 -30.35 13.39
C PHE A 43 -22.77 -29.15 12.88
N THR A 44 -22.58 -29.04 11.58
CA THR A 44 -21.88 -27.92 10.96
C THR A 44 -22.65 -27.37 9.78
N ALA A 45 -22.61 -26.05 9.61
CA ALA A 45 -23.09 -25.39 8.39
C ALA A 45 -22.04 -24.39 7.93
N ARG A 46 -21.98 -24.13 6.62
CA ARG A 46 -21.12 -23.12 6.02
C ARG A 46 -21.94 -21.99 5.42
N SER A 47 -21.46 -20.77 5.56
CA SER A 47 -22.07 -19.62 4.92
C SER A 47 -21.81 -19.60 3.41
N ASP A 48 -22.82 -19.19 2.65
CA ASP A 48 -22.75 -19.00 1.20
C ASP A 48 -22.05 -17.67 0.80
N ALA A 49 -22.03 -17.35 -0.49
CA ALA A 49 -21.45 -16.11 -1.01
C ALA A 49 -22.11 -14.82 -0.45
N ASN A 50 -23.34 -14.93 0.07
CA ASN A 50 -24.08 -13.84 0.70
C ASN A 50 -23.98 -13.87 2.24
N GLY A 51 -23.06 -14.68 2.78
CA GLY A 51 -22.87 -14.87 4.22
C GLY A 51 -24.04 -15.61 4.91
N ARG A 52 -24.98 -16.21 4.18
CA ARG A 52 -26.14 -16.90 4.75
C ARG A 52 -25.81 -18.36 5.02
N TYR A 53 -26.25 -18.86 6.14
CA TYR A 53 -26.18 -20.29 6.47
C TYR A 53 -27.53 -20.80 6.94
N ARG A 54 -27.77 -22.08 6.73
CA ARG A 54 -28.97 -22.79 7.17
C ARG A 54 -28.67 -24.26 7.42
N LEU A 55 -29.26 -24.79 8.47
CA LEU A 55 -29.24 -26.22 8.75
C LEU A 55 -30.66 -26.64 9.15
N ASP A 56 -31.20 -27.60 8.43
CA ASP A 56 -32.52 -28.17 8.66
C ASP A 56 -32.39 -29.50 9.42
N SER A 57 -33.50 -30.01 9.87
CA SER A 57 -33.62 -31.33 10.53
C SER A 57 -32.83 -31.46 11.85
N LEU A 58 -32.70 -30.37 12.55
CA LEU A 58 -32.05 -30.36 13.87
C LEU A 58 -33.03 -30.94 14.93
N PRO A 59 -32.57 -31.89 15.77
CA PRO A 59 -33.35 -32.31 16.92
C PRO A 59 -33.67 -31.14 17.86
N PRO A 60 -34.82 -31.06 18.47
CA PRO A 60 -35.11 -30.05 19.48
C PRO A 60 -34.14 -30.14 20.67
N GLY A 61 -33.78 -28.98 21.22
CA GLY A 61 -32.86 -28.91 22.35
C GLY A 61 -32.11 -27.59 22.42
N ASP A 62 -31.19 -27.51 23.39
CA ASP A 62 -30.33 -26.37 23.61
C ASP A 62 -28.98 -26.60 22.91
N TYR A 63 -28.56 -25.63 22.13
CA TYR A 63 -27.36 -25.65 21.33
C TYR A 63 -26.39 -24.54 21.74
N VAL A 64 -25.15 -24.85 21.73
CA VAL A 64 -24.05 -23.88 21.77
C VAL A 64 -23.45 -23.75 20.36
N LEU A 65 -23.35 -22.53 19.88
CA LEU A 65 -22.86 -22.20 18.54
C LEU A 65 -21.45 -21.63 18.63
N HIS A 66 -20.56 -22.17 17.83
CA HIS A 66 -19.20 -21.67 17.64
C HIS A 66 -19.01 -21.23 16.18
N LEU A 67 -18.45 -20.03 15.97
CA LEU A 67 -18.09 -19.52 14.65
C LEU A 67 -16.59 -19.63 14.42
N SER A 68 -16.22 -20.25 13.32
CA SER A 68 -14.86 -20.28 12.79
C SER A 68 -14.83 -19.68 11.39
N THR A 69 -13.76 -18.96 11.08
CA THR A 69 -13.46 -18.44 9.75
C THR A 69 -11.97 -18.58 9.49
N PRO A 70 -11.51 -18.68 8.23
CA PRO A 70 -10.08 -18.77 7.93
C PRO A 70 -9.25 -17.63 8.58
N LEU A 71 -9.82 -16.43 8.69
CA LEU A 71 -9.17 -15.30 9.36
C LEU A 71 -9.02 -15.53 10.86
N LEU A 72 -10.11 -15.90 11.55
CA LEU A 72 -10.07 -16.12 13.00
C LEU A 72 -9.16 -17.29 13.36
N ASP A 73 -9.21 -18.35 12.55
CA ASP A 73 -8.36 -19.52 12.72
C ASP A 73 -6.87 -19.17 12.55
N SER A 74 -6.54 -18.37 11.52
CA SER A 74 -5.15 -17.93 11.29
C SER A 74 -4.63 -16.99 12.38
N LEU A 75 -5.50 -16.29 13.09
CA LEU A 75 -5.16 -15.41 14.22
C LEU A 75 -5.29 -16.13 15.59
N GLU A 76 -5.69 -17.40 15.59
CA GLU A 76 -5.99 -18.20 16.81
C GLU A 76 -7.01 -17.50 17.74
N LEU A 77 -8.02 -16.85 17.13
CA LEU A 77 -9.05 -16.14 17.86
C LEU A 77 -10.35 -16.94 17.89
N ALA A 78 -10.84 -17.22 19.07
CA ALA A 78 -12.18 -17.75 19.30
C ALA A 78 -13.12 -16.60 19.65
N LEU A 79 -14.26 -16.53 18.96
CA LEU A 79 -15.35 -15.64 19.34
C LEU A 79 -16.15 -16.25 20.50
N PRO A 80 -16.82 -15.42 21.32
CA PRO A 80 -17.71 -15.92 22.36
C PRO A 80 -18.78 -16.85 21.79
N GLU A 81 -18.95 -17.99 22.45
CA GLU A 81 -20.01 -18.96 22.13
C GLU A 81 -21.40 -18.34 22.31
N ARG A 82 -22.35 -18.81 21.51
CA ARG A 82 -23.71 -18.33 21.54
C ARG A 82 -24.69 -19.47 21.81
N ALA A 83 -25.48 -19.36 22.87
CA ALA A 83 -26.52 -20.32 23.16
C ALA A 83 -27.80 -20.02 22.35
N VAL A 84 -28.42 -21.07 21.82
CA VAL A 84 -29.69 -21.01 21.09
C VAL A 84 -30.53 -22.24 21.40
N SER A 85 -31.81 -22.05 21.73
CA SER A 85 -32.76 -23.13 21.90
C SER A 85 -33.57 -23.36 20.61
N ILE A 86 -33.67 -24.59 20.17
CA ILE A 86 -34.42 -25.01 18.98
C ILE A 86 -35.62 -25.83 19.40
N ALA A 87 -36.82 -25.31 19.13
CA ALA A 87 -38.06 -26.02 19.40
C ALA A 87 -38.49 -26.90 18.21
N ALA A 88 -39.25 -27.92 18.48
CA ALA A 88 -39.80 -28.83 17.46
C ALA A 88 -40.66 -28.07 16.42
N GLY A 89 -40.29 -28.19 15.14
CA GLY A 89 -40.99 -27.53 14.03
C GLY A 89 -40.71 -26.03 13.89
N ALA A 90 -39.82 -25.44 14.72
CA ALA A 90 -39.46 -24.04 14.69
C ALA A 90 -38.17 -23.81 13.90
N THR A 91 -38.03 -22.59 13.36
CA THR A 91 -36.77 -22.11 12.80
C THR A 91 -36.18 -21.04 13.72
N ALA A 92 -35.04 -21.32 14.34
CA ALA A 92 -34.31 -20.36 15.15
C ALA A 92 -33.41 -19.50 14.26
N GLN A 93 -33.03 -18.31 14.76
CA GLN A 93 -32.14 -17.40 14.05
C GLN A 93 -30.93 -17.06 14.91
N ALA A 94 -29.72 -17.10 14.31
CA ALA A 94 -28.51 -16.63 14.93
C ALA A 94 -27.65 -15.93 13.88
N ASN A 95 -27.38 -14.65 14.08
CA ASN A 95 -26.48 -13.88 13.21
C ASN A 95 -25.15 -13.66 13.91
N PHE A 96 -24.07 -13.73 13.17
CA PHE A 96 -22.70 -13.50 13.67
C PHE A 96 -22.07 -12.29 12.99
N THR A 97 -21.25 -11.58 13.75
CA THR A 97 -20.40 -10.52 13.24
C THR A 97 -18.93 -10.86 13.50
N VAL A 98 -18.11 -10.79 12.46
CA VAL A 98 -16.68 -11.01 12.54
C VAL A 98 -15.99 -9.66 12.80
N PRO A 99 -15.15 -9.54 13.84
CA PRO A 99 -14.44 -8.30 14.11
C PRO A 99 -13.47 -7.96 12.98
N ARG A 100 -13.27 -6.67 12.73
CA ARG A 100 -12.33 -6.11 11.77
C ARG A 100 -11.73 -4.83 12.33
N GLY A 101 -10.65 -4.34 11.70
CA GLY A 101 -9.99 -3.11 12.07
C GLY A 101 -9.57 -3.07 13.54
N ALA A 102 -9.88 -1.98 14.23
CA ALA A 102 -9.52 -1.80 15.62
C ALA A 102 -10.06 -2.91 16.54
N LEU A 103 -11.29 -3.40 16.30
CA LEU A 103 -11.88 -4.47 17.11
C LEU A 103 -11.13 -5.79 16.98
N LEU A 104 -10.68 -6.14 15.78
CA LEU A 104 -9.88 -7.34 15.57
C LEU A 104 -8.49 -7.18 16.20
N ARG A 105 -7.84 -6.04 15.99
CA ARG A 105 -6.56 -5.71 16.61
C ARG A 105 -6.65 -5.80 18.14
N ASP A 106 -7.67 -5.22 18.74
CA ASP A 106 -7.83 -5.20 20.20
C ASP A 106 -8.13 -6.60 20.75
N ALA A 107 -8.80 -7.46 19.97
CA ALA A 107 -8.98 -8.87 20.31
C ALA A 107 -7.64 -9.65 20.25
N VAL A 108 -6.79 -9.35 19.26
CA VAL A 108 -5.43 -9.92 19.16
C VAL A 108 -4.52 -9.38 20.26
N CYS A 109 -4.65 -8.11 20.64
CA CYS A 109 -3.79 -7.41 21.61
C CYS A 109 -4.58 -6.94 22.85
N PRO A 110 -5.12 -7.87 23.66
CA PRO A 110 -5.96 -7.50 24.80
C PRO A 110 -5.18 -6.66 25.83
N GLY A 111 -5.87 -5.68 26.43
CA GLY A 111 -5.31 -4.84 27.48
C GLY A 111 -4.41 -3.70 27.00
N LEU A 112 -4.20 -3.52 25.70
CA LEU A 112 -3.44 -2.42 25.13
C LEU A 112 -4.38 -1.37 24.51
N SER A 113 -4.20 -0.11 24.89
CA SER A 113 -4.90 1.02 24.26
C SER A 113 -4.11 1.51 23.04
N LEU A 114 -4.37 0.92 21.88
CA LEU A 114 -3.68 1.23 20.63
C LEU A 114 -4.48 2.29 19.82
N GLY A 115 -3.77 3.25 19.23
CA GLY A 115 -4.37 4.25 18.34
C GLY A 115 -4.93 3.62 17.05
N MET A 116 -5.82 4.33 16.35
CA MET A 116 -6.48 3.82 15.12
C MET A 116 -5.51 3.53 13.96
N THR A 117 -4.32 4.16 13.97
CA THR A 117 -3.27 3.96 12.97
C THR A 117 -2.34 2.79 13.29
N LYS A 118 -2.66 1.99 14.29
CA LYS A 118 -1.87 0.85 14.73
C LYS A 118 -2.56 -0.45 14.38
N ALA A 119 -1.75 -1.48 14.11
CA ALA A 119 -2.17 -2.83 13.75
C ALA A 119 -1.45 -3.86 14.61
N ALA A 120 -1.77 -5.13 14.39
CA ALA A 120 -1.10 -6.27 15.00
C ALA A 120 -0.64 -7.28 13.96
N VAL A 121 0.47 -7.95 14.23
CA VAL A 121 0.92 -9.13 13.49
C VAL A 121 1.11 -10.27 14.48
N THR A 122 0.59 -11.45 14.18
CA THR A 122 0.74 -12.65 14.99
C THR A 122 1.17 -13.82 14.12
N GLY A 123 1.65 -14.90 14.68
CA GLY A 123 2.02 -16.10 13.96
C GLY A 123 2.90 -17.02 14.78
N HIS A 124 3.47 -18.03 14.11
CA HIS A 124 4.35 -19.00 14.71
C HIS A 124 5.74 -18.96 14.08
N ALA A 125 6.75 -19.13 14.91
CA ALA A 125 8.12 -19.36 14.50
C ALA A 125 8.44 -20.86 14.59
N ILE A 126 8.94 -21.42 13.47
CA ILE A 126 9.15 -22.87 13.32
C ILE A 126 10.58 -23.12 12.83
N ASP A 127 11.22 -24.14 13.37
CA ASP A 127 12.46 -24.66 12.84
C ASP A 127 12.19 -25.37 11.50
N ALA A 128 12.78 -24.86 10.42
CA ALA A 128 12.54 -25.35 9.06
C ALA A 128 13.15 -26.73 8.77
N ASP A 129 14.02 -27.22 9.66
CA ASP A 129 14.69 -28.51 9.53
C ASP A 129 13.96 -29.62 10.27
N THR A 130 13.25 -29.29 11.35
CA THR A 130 12.63 -30.27 12.26
C THR A 130 11.12 -30.14 12.34
N ASP A 131 10.53 -29.07 11.81
CA ASP A 131 9.12 -28.66 11.97
C ASP A 131 8.71 -28.44 13.43
N GLN A 132 9.67 -28.25 14.33
CA GLN A 132 9.38 -27.98 15.75
C GLN A 132 9.22 -26.47 15.98
N PRO A 133 8.39 -26.05 16.94
CA PRO A 133 8.29 -24.67 17.35
C PRO A 133 9.65 -24.12 17.81
N LEU A 134 9.97 -22.89 17.46
CA LEU A 134 11.13 -22.15 17.94
C LEU A 134 10.71 -21.26 19.12
N ALA A 135 10.98 -21.74 20.34
CA ALA A 135 10.77 -20.97 21.55
C ALA A 135 11.95 -20.01 21.80
N GLY A 136 11.65 -18.79 22.30
CA GLY A 136 12.67 -17.80 22.63
C GLY A 136 13.42 -17.22 21.42
N ALA A 137 12.87 -17.38 20.23
CA ALA A 137 13.38 -16.71 19.03
C ALA A 137 12.91 -15.25 18.99
N ASP A 138 13.69 -14.37 18.37
CA ASP A 138 13.35 -12.97 18.18
C ASP A 138 12.65 -12.75 16.85
N VAL A 139 11.42 -12.25 16.89
CA VAL A 139 10.74 -11.70 15.71
C VAL A 139 10.96 -10.20 15.70
N VAL A 140 11.74 -9.74 14.75
CA VAL A 140 12.08 -8.34 14.57
C VAL A 140 11.25 -7.76 13.44
N VAL A 141 10.61 -6.61 13.67
CA VAL A 141 9.92 -5.84 12.64
C VAL A 141 10.58 -4.49 12.50
N THR A 142 10.82 -4.06 11.26
CA THR A 142 11.33 -2.73 10.93
C THR A 142 10.39 -2.02 9.98
N TRP A 143 10.33 -0.70 10.06
CA TRP A 143 9.57 0.14 9.13
C TRP A 143 10.20 1.53 9.03
N VAL A 144 9.83 2.26 7.98
CA VAL A 144 10.31 3.61 7.74
C VAL A 144 9.14 4.58 7.83
N GLU A 145 9.27 5.62 8.64
CA GLU A 145 8.34 6.74 8.68
C GLU A 145 8.99 7.99 8.06
N LEU A 146 8.20 8.74 7.30
CA LEU A 146 8.60 10.02 6.75
C LEU A 146 8.20 11.12 7.74
N ALA A 147 9.18 11.73 8.38
CA ALA A 147 8.98 12.91 9.20
C ALA A 147 9.24 14.17 8.37
N VAL A 148 8.33 15.13 8.41
CA VAL A 148 8.52 16.45 7.83
C VAL A 148 8.84 17.42 8.97
N ASP A 149 10.02 18.03 8.94
CA ASP A 149 10.43 18.97 9.95
C ASP A 149 9.78 20.36 9.75
N SER A 150 10.01 21.28 10.70
CA SER A 150 9.48 22.66 10.65
C SER A 150 10.01 23.48 9.47
N LYS A 151 11.03 22.99 8.76
CA LYS A 151 11.60 23.60 7.55
C LYS A 151 11.05 22.98 6.26
N LEU A 152 10.07 22.05 6.37
CA LEU A 152 9.50 21.27 5.27
C LEU A 152 10.53 20.33 4.61
N GLU A 153 11.60 20.00 5.29
CA GLU A 153 12.53 18.96 4.83
C GLU A 153 11.99 17.59 5.26
N SER A 154 11.87 16.68 4.29
CA SER A 154 11.47 15.30 4.57
C SER A 154 12.69 14.49 5.01
N ARG A 155 12.56 13.83 6.17
CA ARG A 155 13.56 12.87 6.67
C ARG A 155 12.91 11.50 6.79
N SER A 156 13.57 10.48 6.28
CA SER A 156 13.20 9.10 6.54
C SER A 156 13.84 8.66 7.86
N GLN A 157 13.02 8.16 8.77
CA GLN A 157 13.49 7.57 10.02
C GLN A 157 13.08 6.10 10.06
N GLU A 158 14.05 5.23 10.33
CA GLU A 158 13.83 3.81 10.50
C GLU A 158 13.49 3.51 11.97
N PHE A 159 12.47 2.71 12.16
CA PHE A 159 12.01 2.22 13.46
C PHE A 159 12.07 0.71 13.49
N SER A 160 12.24 0.15 14.68
CA SER A 160 12.21 -1.28 14.89
C SER A 160 11.48 -1.62 16.19
N ALA A 161 10.89 -2.81 16.20
CA ALA A 161 10.34 -3.44 17.39
C ALA A 161 10.65 -4.95 17.33
N SER A 162 10.72 -5.60 18.48
CA SER A 162 10.93 -7.04 18.54
C SER A 162 10.06 -7.67 19.63
N VAL A 163 9.80 -8.95 19.46
CA VAL A 163 9.12 -9.81 20.45
C VAL A 163 9.77 -11.19 20.46
N HIS A 164 9.83 -11.80 21.62
CA HIS A 164 10.26 -13.19 21.77
C HIS A 164 9.09 -14.15 21.54
N THR A 165 9.37 -15.27 20.92
CA THR A 165 8.39 -16.33 20.72
C THR A 165 8.19 -17.14 22.02
N GLY A 166 6.94 -17.54 22.24
CA GLY A 166 6.58 -18.40 23.37
C GLY A 166 7.00 -19.87 23.19
N GLU A 167 6.56 -20.72 24.12
CA GLU A 167 6.97 -22.16 24.17
C GLU A 167 6.51 -22.94 22.92
N ARG A 168 5.40 -22.56 22.30
CA ARG A 168 4.88 -23.17 21.07
C ARG A 168 5.30 -22.41 19.81
N GLY A 169 6.27 -21.50 19.94
CA GLY A 169 6.73 -20.65 18.84
C GLY A 169 5.79 -19.49 18.51
N GLU A 170 4.70 -19.31 19.27
CA GLU A 170 3.74 -18.23 19.03
C GLU A 170 4.36 -16.87 19.31
N TYR A 171 4.01 -15.89 18.48
CA TYR A 171 4.43 -14.51 18.68
C TYR A 171 3.30 -13.53 18.38
N ARG A 172 3.39 -12.33 18.96
CA ARG A 172 2.40 -11.28 18.77
C ARG A 172 3.06 -9.90 18.82
N LEU A 173 3.11 -9.23 17.70
CA LEU A 173 3.58 -7.86 17.54
C LEU A 173 2.40 -6.91 17.57
N CYS A 174 2.24 -6.18 18.67
CA CYS A 174 1.15 -5.23 18.88
C CYS A 174 1.66 -3.80 18.70
N GLY A 175 0.85 -2.94 18.05
CA GLY A 175 1.16 -1.52 17.93
C GLY A 175 2.09 -1.17 16.77
N VAL A 176 2.28 -2.07 15.80
CA VAL A 176 2.95 -1.75 14.54
C VAL A 176 2.10 -0.74 13.72
N PRO A 177 2.70 0.13 12.91
CA PRO A 177 1.91 1.04 12.09
C PRO A 177 1.08 0.29 11.05
N ALA A 178 -0.20 0.66 10.93
CA ALA A 178 -1.06 0.20 9.85
C ALA A 178 -0.73 0.94 8.54
N ASP A 179 -1.15 0.38 7.40
CA ASP A 179 -1.00 0.93 6.05
C ASP A 179 0.46 1.30 5.69
N THR A 180 1.42 0.73 6.43
CA THR A 180 2.85 0.97 6.27
C THR A 180 3.53 -0.35 5.91
N ARG A 181 4.55 -0.29 5.05
CA ARG A 181 5.37 -1.46 4.75
C ARG A 181 6.21 -1.83 5.97
N LEU A 182 5.95 -3.00 6.51
CA LEU A 182 6.69 -3.64 7.59
C LEU A 182 7.63 -4.67 6.99
N SER A 183 8.85 -4.78 7.49
CA SER A 183 9.79 -5.85 7.13
C SER A 183 10.00 -6.72 8.35
N LEU A 184 9.58 -7.99 8.28
CA LEU A 184 9.64 -8.96 9.36
C LEU A 184 10.80 -9.93 9.15
N GLN A 185 11.51 -10.26 10.23
CA GLN A 185 12.62 -11.18 10.22
C GLN A 185 12.64 -12.01 11.50
N LEU A 186 12.91 -13.31 11.37
CA LEU A 186 13.08 -14.23 12.51
C LEU A 186 14.58 -14.42 12.79
N GLN A 187 14.97 -14.32 14.05
CA GLN A 187 16.35 -14.50 14.50
C GLN A 187 16.39 -15.50 15.66
N HIS A 188 17.30 -16.44 15.60
CA HIS A 188 17.50 -17.41 16.70
C HIS A 188 18.91 -18.00 16.66
N ALA A 189 19.61 -18.03 17.79
CA ALA A 189 20.94 -18.64 17.96
C ALA A 189 21.96 -18.24 16.88
N GLY A 190 21.95 -16.98 16.46
CA GLY A 190 22.86 -16.46 15.42
C GLY A 190 22.42 -16.75 13.98
N HIS A 191 21.31 -17.41 13.78
CA HIS A 191 20.69 -17.60 12.47
C HIS A 191 19.60 -16.54 12.22
N VAL A 192 19.41 -16.17 10.95
CA VAL A 192 18.46 -15.12 10.55
C VAL A 192 17.71 -15.57 9.31
N SER A 193 16.40 -15.40 9.29
CA SER A 193 15.57 -15.68 8.12
C SER A 193 15.71 -14.57 7.05
N ALA A 194 15.21 -14.81 5.86
CA ALA A 194 14.99 -13.72 4.94
C ALA A 194 13.98 -12.72 5.54
N ALA A 195 14.21 -11.44 5.26
CA ALA A 195 13.27 -10.39 5.60
C ALA A 195 12.08 -10.43 4.63
N VAL A 196 10.86 -10.46 5.15
CA VAL A 196 9.63 -10.49 4.36
C VAL A 196 8.80 -9.25 4.60
N ASP A 197 8.34 -8.66 3.51
CA ASP A 197 7.53 -7.45 3.56
C ASP A 197 6.04 -7.79 3.77
N LEU A 198 5.39 -6.98 4.59
CA LEU A 198 3.97 -7.09 4.95
C LEU A 198 3.37 -5.68 5.09
N ILE A 199 2.12 -5.51 4.69
CA ILE A 199 1.33 -4.30 4.97
C ILE A 199 0.04 -4.76 5.63
N VAL A 200 -0.17 -4.38 6.87
CA VAL A 200 -1.45 -4.61 7.55
C VAL A 200 -2.35 -3.41 7.31
N ALA A 201 -3.41 -3.60 6.55
CA ALA A 201 -4.38 -2.53 6.31
C ALA A 201 -5.08 -2.14 7.63
N SER A 202 -5.32 -0.84 7.83
CA SER A 202 -6.03 -0.34 9.02
C SER A 202 -7.44 -0.93 9.14
N GLU A 203 -8.12 -1.16 8.02
CA GLU A 203 -9.43 -1.82 7.99
C GLU A 203 -9.36 -3.33 8.33
N ALA A 204 -8.22 -3.98 8.14
CA ALA A 204 -7.98 -5.36 8.57
C ALA A 204 -7.72 -5.43 10.07
N GLY A 205 -6.87 -4.55 10.59
CA GLY A 205 -6.51 -4.42 12.00
C GLY A 205 -5.46 -5.40 12.49
N ALA A 206 -5.45 -6.63 12.00
CA ALA A 206 -4.46 -7.65 12.31
C ALA A 206 -4.24 -8.59 11.13
N GLU A 207 -3.05 -9.20 11.08
CA GLU A 207 -2.68 -10.20 10.07
C GLU A 207 -1.85 -11.32 10.70
N ALA A 208 -2.05 -12.55 10.20
CA ALA A 208 -1.27 -13.70 10.59
C ALA A 208 -0.10 -13.91 9.64
N ARG A 209 1.10 -14.15 10.20
CA ARG A 209 2.31 -14.41 9.44
C ARG A 209 3.19 -15.42 10.16
N ASP A 210 3.23 -16.65 9.67
CA ASP A 210 4.21 -17.62 10.17
C ASP A 210 5.58 -17.33 9.58
N LEU A 211 6.61 -17.62 10.37
CA LEU A 211 8.02 -17.49 10.00
C LEU A 211 8.74 -18.78 10.29
N SER A 212 9.73 -19.12 9.49
CA SER A 212 10.55 -20.27 9.75
C SER A 212 12.03 -19.97 9.51
N LEU A 213 12.89 -20.70 10.22
CA LEU A 213 14.32 -20.51 10.20
C LEU A 213 15.01 -21.86 10.21
N SER A 214 16.00 -22.06 9.32
CA SER A 214 16.91 -23.21 9.43
C SER A 214 17.96 -22.92 10.49
N THR A 215 18.08 -23.79 11.46
CA THR A 215 19.10 -23.72 12.52
C THR A 215 20.32 -24.59 12.20
N ARG A 216 20.32 -25.30 11.05
CA ARG A 216 21.45 -26.11 10.57
C ARG A 216 22.43 -25.30 9.77
N GLY A 217 23.71 -25.54 9.96
CA GLY A 217 24.79 -24.87 9.24
C GLY A 217 25.55 -23.87 10.08
N ALA A 218 26.46 -23.13 9.44
CA ALA A 218 27.13 -22.02 10.09
C ALA A 218 26.15 -20.90 10.39
N PRO A 219 26.19 -20.26 11.57
CA PRO A 219 25.37 -19.10 11.87
C PRO A 219 25.51 -18.05 10.77
N THR A 220 24.41 -17.61 10.23
CA THR A 220 24.40 -16.48 9.28
C THR A 220 24.59 -15.23 10.13
N ILE A 221 25.84 -14.87 10.42
CA ILE A 221 26.12 -13.61 11.09
C ILE A 221 25.75 -12.49 10.13
N ALA A 222 24.50 -12.10 10.18
CA ALA A 222 24.06 -10.82 9.62
C ALA A 222 24.36 -9.72 10.65
N SER A 223 25.62 -9.54 11.02
CA SER A 223 26.07 -8.25 11.50
C SER A 223 26.19 -7.33 10.29
N LEU A 224 25.05 -6.96 9.73
CA LEU A 224 24.95 -5.78 8.89
C LEU A 224 24.99 -4.57 9.82
N ASP A 225 26.12 -4.37 10.44
CA ASP A 225 26.47 -3.08 11.02
C ASP A 225 26.31 -2.06 9.89
N SER A 226 25.42 -1.10 10.08
CA SER A 226 25.16 -0.01 9.13
C SER A 226 26.42 0.82 8.80
N THR A 227 27.48 0.64 9.57
CA THR A 227 28.81 1.25 9.35
C THR A 227 29.65 0.55 8.26
N GLU A 228 29.39 -0.72 7.93
CA GLU A 228 30.13 -1.41 6.84
C GLU A 228 29.58 -1.12 5.44
N ARG A 229 28.29 -0.77 5.30
CA ARG A 229 27.75 -0.29 4.02
C ARG A 229 28.42 0.99 3.47
N ALA A 230 29.10 1.75 4.31
CA ALA A 230 29.78 2.98 3.92
C ALA A 230 31.18 2.74 3.33
N ARG A 231 31.73 1.52 3.37
CA ARG A 231 33.11 1.24 2.97
C ARG A 231 33.31 0.64 1.57
N GLY A 232 32.23 0.44 0.79
CA GLY A 232 32.37 0.12 -0.63
C GLY A 232 33.12 -1.20 -0.94
N ASP A 233 33.25 -2.10 0.01
CA ASP A 233 33.83 -3.41 -0.24
C ASP A 233 32.82 -4.29 -0.96
N THR A 234 33.14 -4.65 -2.19
CA THR A 234 32.41 -5.58 -3.05
C THR A 234 32.60 -7.02 -2.56
N ALA A 235 32.10 -7.32 -1.36
CA ALA A 235 31.93 -8.71 -0.95
C ALA A 235 30.87 -9.33 -1.86
N GLU A 236 31.22 -10.34 -2.65
CA GLU A 236 30.24 -11.12 -3.42
C GLU A 236 29.15 -11.60 -2.46
N PRO A 237 27.85 -11.36 -2.79
CA PRO A 237 26.77 -11.80 -1.93
C PRO A 237 26.86 -13.32 -1.75
N LEU A 238 26.91 -13.78 -0.51
CA LEU A 238 26.92 -15.20 -0.17
C LEU A 238 25.64 -15.83 -0.72
N LEU A 239 25.75 -16.58 -1.82
CA LEU A 239 24.61 -17.28 -2.41
C LEU A 239 24.28 -18.52 -1.59
N LEU A 240 23.15 -18.50 -0.93
CA LEU A 240 22.68 -19.57 -0.07
C LEU A 240 22.23 -20.79 -0.90
N THR A 241 22.50 -21.97 -0.36
CA THR A 241 22.04 -23.26 -0.92
C THR A 241 21.47 -24.12 0.20
N GLY A 242 20.65 -25.12 -0.16
CA GLY A 242 20.05 -26.04 0.80
C GLY A 242 19.45 -27.26 0.12
N SER A 243 18.56 -27.94 0.81
CA SER A 243 17.88 -29.16 0.32
C SER A 243 16.40 -28.96 0.02
N ALA A 244 15.87 -27.76 0.21
CA ALA A 244 14.48 -27.46 -0.08
C ALA A 244 14.23 -27.28 -1.57
N SER A 245 12.98 -27.44 -1.99
CA SER A 245 12.54 -27.24 -3.38
C SER A 245 11.18 -26.57 -3.42
N VAL A 246 10.91 -25.83 -4.51
CA VAL A 246 9.60 -25.24 -4.78
C VAL A 246 9.18 -25.57 -6.21
N THR A 247 7.91 -25.93 -6.38
CA THR A 247 7.26 -26.12 -7.68
C THR A 247 5.99 -25.29 -7.73
N GLY A 248 5.49 -25.01 -8.92
CA GLY A 248 4.23 -24.28 -9.08
C GLY A 248 3.96 -23.89 -10.51
N ILE A 249 2.90 -23.13 -10.70
CA ILE A 249 2.49 -22.59 -11.99
C ILE A 249 2.45 -21.07 -11.92
N VAL A 250 3.09 -20.42 -12.88
CA VAL A 250 2.97 -18.96 -13.07
C VAL A 250 1.79 -18.65 -13.96
N ARG A 251 0.92 -17.76 -13.50
CA ARG A 251 -0.27 -17.30 -14.23
C ARG A 251 -0.30 -15.78 -14.31
N GLY A 252 -0.82 -15.26 -15.41
CA GLY A 252 -1.13 -13.83 -15.52
C GLY A 252 -2.44 -13.47 -14.82
N SER A 253 -2.77 -12.18 -14.80
CA SER A 253 -4.01 -11.63 -14.21
C SER A 253 -5.31 -12.22 -14.83
N THR A 254 -5.24 -12.76 -16.05
CA THR A 254 -6.36 -13.45 -16.71
C THR A 254 -6.47 -14.93 -16.35
N GLY A 255 -5.58 -15.44 -15.49
CA GLY A 255 -5.51 -16.86 -15.12
C GLY A 255 -4.78 -17.75 -16.14
N LEU A 256 -4.37 -17.22 -17.29
CA LEU A 256 -3.61 -17.97 -18.29
C LEU A 256 -2.18 -18.22 -17.82
N PRO A 257 -1.60 -19.40 -18.13
CA PRO A 257 -0.21 -19.70 -17.81
C PRO A 257 0.75 -18.77 -18.55
N LEU A 258 1.85 -18.44 -17.90
CA LEU A 258 2.91 -17.59 -18.46
C LEU A 258 4.17 -18.42 -18.67
N GLU A 259 4.58 -18.56 -19.93
CA GLU A 259 5.86 -19.13 -20.34
C GLU A 259 6.98 -18.10 -20.18
N ASN A 260 8.22 -18.58 -20.06
CA ASN A 260 9.43 -17.74 -20.01
C ASN A 260 9.46 -16.72 -18.85
N THR A 261 8.79 -17.02 -17.74
CA THR A 261 8.93 -16.25 -16.51
C THR A 261 10.18 -16.72 -15.77
N GLU A 262 11.05 -15.79 -15.41
CA GLU A 262 12.19 -16.05 -14.53
C GLU A 262 11.72 -16.11 -13.07
N ILE A 263 12.02 -17.21 -12.38
CA ILE A 263 11.68 -17.41 -10.98
C ILE A 263 12.98 -17.70 -10.21
N ARG A 264 13.19 -16.99 -9.11
CA ARG A 264 14.34 -17.18 -8.22
C ARG A 264 13.96 -16.97 -6.77
N VAL A 265 14.72 -17.53 -5.87
CA VAL A 265 14.65 -17.19 -4.44
C VAL A 265 15.73 -16.14 -4.14
N ARG A 266 15.35 -15.07 -3.43
CA ARG A 266 16.27 -13.97 -3.11
C ARG A 266 17.47 -14.51 -2.31
N GLY A 267 18.67 -14.20 -2.74
CA GLY A 267 19.90 -14.68 -2.11
C GLY A 267 20.24 -16.15 -2.34
N ALA A 268 19.43 -16.93 -3.07
CA ALA A 268 19.77 -18.29 -3.47
C ALA A 268 20.48 -18.30 -4.84
N ARG A 269 21.30 -19.34 -5.04
CA ARG A 269 22.03 -19.56 -6.30
C ARG A 269 21.11 -20.07 -7.40
N SER A 270 20.12 -20.87 -7.06
CA SER A 270 19.26 -21.56 -8.01
C SER A 270 18.13 -20.67 -8.52
N SER A 271 17.83 -20.79 -9.82
CA SER A 271 16.69 -20.14 -10.47
C SER A 271 16.06 -21.11 -11.48
N ALA A 272 14.87 -20.81 -11.96
CA ALA A 272 14.18 -21.55 -13.02
C ALA A 272 13.47 -20.57 -13.97
N VAL A 273 13.08 -21.11 -15.14
CA VAL A 273 12.22 -20.41 -16.10
C VAL A 273 10.99 -21.28 -16.31
N SER A 274 9.80 -20.67 -16.34
CA SER A 274 8.56 -21.41 -16.54
C SER A 274 8.42 -21.95 -17.96
N ASP A 275 7.84 -23.15 -18.09
CA ASP A 275 7.54 -23.81 -19.37
C ASP A 275 6.28 -23.23 -20.05
N ALA A 276 5.90 -23.76 -21.24
CA ALA A 276 4.72 -23.33 -21.98
C ALA A 276 3.39 -23.51 -21.21
N ALA A 277 3.35 -24.36 -20.21
CA ALA A 277 2.20 -24.52 -19.31
C ALA A 277 2.33 -23.66 -18.03
N GLY A 278 3.32 -22.75 -17.97
CA GLY A 278 3.62 -21.91 -16.84
C GLY A 278 4.29 -22.64 -15.67
N ARG A 279 4.65 -23.92 -15.79
CA ARG A 279 5.20 -24.71 -14.69
C ARG A 279 6.67 -24.40 -14.46
N PHE A 280 7.06 -24.35 -13.20
CA PHE A 280 8.46 -24.19 -12.81
C PHE A 280 8.82 -25.16 -11.66
N SER A 281 10.12 -25.42 -11.52
CA SER A 281 10.68 -26.21 -10.43
C SER A 281 12.08 -25.67 -10.11
N ILE A 282 12.32 -25.36 -8.82
CA ILE A 282 13.62 -24.89 -8.32
C ILE A 282 14.00 -25.77 -7.14
N GLY A 283 15.17 -26.40 -7.21
CA GLY A 283 15.75 -27.18 -6.11
C GLY A 283 16.99 -26.52 -5.51
N ALA A 284 17.59 -27.21 -4.54
CA ALA A 284 18.78 -26.75 -3.83
C ALA A 284 18.59 -25.38 -3.15
N LEU A 285 17.41 -25.13 -2.60
CA LEU A 285 17.04 -23.89 -1.94
C LEU A 285 17.33 -23.93 -0.43
N PRO A 286 17.71 -22.79 0.18
CA PRO A 286 17.83 -22.69 1.62
C PRO A 286 16.46 -22.88 2.28
N ALA A 287 16.41 -23.62 3.39
CA ALA A 287 15.20 -23.78 4.18
C ALA A 287 14.91 -22.50 5.01
N GLY A 288 13.69 -22.40 5.52
CA GLY A 288 13.19 -21.26 6.27
C GLY A 288 12.31 -20.34 5.43
N THR A 289 11.92 -19.23 6.02
CA THR A 289 11.21 -18.15 5.34
C THR A 289 12.12 -17.54 4.27
N GLN A 290 11.68 -17.59 3.05
CA GLN A 290 12.38 -17.09 1.87
C GLN A 290 11.48 -16.17 1.05
N VAL A 291 12.07 -15.41 0.13
CA VAL A 291 11.34 -14.56 -0.81
C VAL A 291 11.51 -15.10 -2.23
N LEU A 292 10.42 -15.63 -2.78
CA LEU A 292 10.33 -16.03 -4.18
C LEU A 292 10.08 -14.79 -5.04
N VAL A 293 10.92 -14.57 -6.02
CA VAL A 293 10.85 -13.42 -6.94
C VAL A 293 10.53 -13.94 -8.32
N ALA A 294 9.43 -13.47 -8.90
CA ALA A 294 9.03 -13.80 -10.26
C ALA A 294 9.08 -12.55 -11.16
N ARG A 295 9.71 -12.69 -12.32
CA ARG A 295 9.90 -11.63 -13.31
C ARG A 295 9.48 -12.08 -14.69
N HIS A 296 8.56 -11.34 -15.30
CA HIS A 296 8.15 -11.57 -16.69
C HIS A 296 8.02 -10.22 -17.42
N LEU A 297 8.40 -10.18 -18.70
CA LEU A 297 8.29 -8.95 -19.49
C LEU A 297 6.83 -8.50 -19.64
N GLY A 298 6.53 -7.24 -19.30
CA GLY A 298 5.16 -6.69 -19.33
C GLY A 298 4.31 -6.99 -18.09
N TYR A 299 4.91 -7.56 -17.04
CA TYR A 299 4.28 -7.79 -15.74
C TYR A 299 5.07 -7.14 -14.61
N GLU A 300 4.39 -6.81 -13.54
CA GLU A 300 5.02 -6.30 -12.33
C GLU A 300 5.92 -7.35 -11.70
N LEU A 301 7.06 -6.91 -11.15
CA LEU A 301 7.91 -7.76 -10.34
C LEU A 301 7.10 -8.23 -9.13
N THR A 302 6.93 -9.54 -9.00
CA THR A 302 6.16 -10.13 -7.90
C THR A 302 7.11 -10.79 -6.92
N GLU A 303 6.96 -10.44 -5.65
CA GLU A 303 7.69 -11.02 -4.52
C GLU A 303 6.71 -11.71 -3.60
N LEU A 304 6.98 -12.97 -3.30
CA LEU A 304 6.13 -13.82 -2.44
C LEU A 304 6.97 -14.43 -1.34
N ALA A 305 6.55 -14.27 -0.11
CA ALA A 305 7.14 -15.05 0.97
C ALA A 305 6.71 -16.51 0.87
N VAL A 306 7.66 -17.39 1.06
CA VAL A 306 7.48 -18.85 1.03
C VAL A 306 8.20 -19.49 2.22
N GLU A 307 7.55 -20.49 2.80
CA GLU A 307 8.09 -21.25 3.93
C GLU A 307 8.69 -22.55 3.42
N LEU A 308 10.00 -22.58 3.22
CA LEU A 308 10.72 -23.75 2.71
C LEU A 308 11.14 -24.67 3.85
N ARG A 309 10.95 -25.97 3.66
CA ARG A 309 11.34 -27.00 4.62
C ARG A 309 12.49 -27.84 4.06
N SER A 310 13.47 -28.15 4.91
CA SER A 310 14.61 -28.98 4.52
C SER A 310 14.18 -30.33 3.97
N GLY A 311 14.70 -30.67 2.80
CA GLY A 311 14.42 -31.95 2.13
C GLY A 311 13.00 -32.10 1.57
N ARG A 312 12.16 -31.06 1.60
CA ARG A 312 10.79 -31.09 1.07
C ARG A 312 10.60 -30.19 -0.13
N THR A 313 9.67 -30.61 -0.99
CA THR A 313 9.17 -29.77 -2.08
C THR A 313 7.83 -29.19 -1.67
N ILE A 314 7.71 -27.86 -1.76
CA ILE A 314 6.43 -27.17 -1.58
C ILE A 314 5.85 -26.81 -2.95
N GLU A 315 4.53 -26.74 -3.03
CA GLU A 315 3.81 -26.25 -4.21
C GLU A 315 3.37 -24.81 -3.96
N ARG A 316 3.75 -23.90 -4.85
CA ARG A 316 3.40 -22.49 -4.75
C ARG A 316 3.15 -21.87 -6.12
N ASP A 317 1.90 -21.63 -6.44
CA ASP A 317 1.52 -20.90 -7.63
C ASP A 317 1.84 -19.41 -7.50
N VAL A 318 2.20 -18.79 -8.63
CA VAL A 318 2.56 -17.37 -8.72
C VAL A 318 1.59 -16.68 -9.68
N GLN A 319 0.92 -15.65 -9.21
CA GLN A 319 0.07 -14.81 -10.06
C GLN A 319 0.77 -13.47 -10.30
N LEU A 320 0.97 -13.14 -11.59
CA LEU A 320 1.56 -11.89 -12.00
C LEU A 320 0.51 -10.88 -12.44
N THR A 321 0.63 -9.66 -11.97
CA THR A 321 -0.19 -8.53 -12.41
C THR A 321 0.43 -7.92 -13.65
N ARG A 322 -0.35 -7.82 -14.73
CA ARG A 322 0.12 -7.17 -15.95
C ARG A 322 0.36 -5.68 -15.65
N VAL A 323 1.54 -5.19 -16.01
CA VAL A 323 1.74 -3.76 -16.07
C VAL A 323 0.78 -3.24 -17.12
N LEU A 324 -0.31 -2.63 -16.69
CA LEU A 324 -1.07 -1.76 -17.57
C LEU A 324 -0.11 -0.60 -17.86
N SER A 325 0.69 -0.70 -18.94
CA SER A 325 1.17 0.51 -19.54
C SER A 325 -0.12 1.25 -19.92
N LEU A 326 -0.49 2.25 -19.14
CA LEU A 326 -1.19 3.38 -19.69
C LEU A 326 -0.44 3.60 -20.98
N ASP A 327 -1.15 3.54 -22.12
CA ASP A 327 -0.59 3.80 -23.45
C ASP A 327 0.49 4.82 -23.26
N SER A 328 1.73 4.45 -23.64
CA SER A 328 2.85 5.32 -23.41
C SER A 328 2.33 6.70 -23.74
N VAL A 329 2.10 7.53 -22.70
CA VAL A 329 2.11 8.95 -22.94
C VAL A 329 3.42 9.06 -23.66
N ARG A 330 3.35 9.12 -24.95
CA ARG A 330 4.47 9.45 -25.79
C ARG A 330 4.83 10.82 -25.23
N VAL A 331 5.69 10.82 -24.22
CA VAL A 331 6.53 11.93 -23.93
C VAL A 331 7.42 11.96 -25.17
N VAL A 332 6.80 12.35 -26.27
CA VAL A 332 7.48 13.17 -27.21
C VAL A 332 7.97 14.24 -26.26
N ALA A 333 9.29 14.22 -25.97
CA ALA A 333 9.96 15.37 -25.46
C ALA A 333 9.65 16.45 -26.52
N MET A 334 8.44 17.01 -26.45
CA MET A 334 8.18 18.33 -26.93
C MET A 334 9.17 19.11 -26.11
N ARG A 335 10.30 19.45 -26.73
CA ARG A 335 11.09 20.57 -26.27
C ARG A 335 10.05 21.61 -26.00
N SER A 336 9.79 21.86 -24.72
CA SER A 336 8.70 22.75 -24.32
C SER A 336 8.92 24.01 -25.15
N GLN A 337 7.93 24.43 -25.89
CA GLN A 337 8.03 25.65 -26.67
C GLN A 337 8.27 26.86 -25.75
N TYR A 338 8.06 26.64 -24.44
CA TYR A 338 8.20 27.60 -23.35
C TYR A 338 9.01 27.00 -22.22
N PRO A 339 10.32 26.74 -22.37
CA PRO A 339 11.13 25.99 -21.41
C PRO A 339 11.19 26.64 -20.03
N GLU A 340 11.11 27.94 -19.98
CA GLU A 340 11.16 28.70 -18.74
C GLU A 340 9.83 28.64 -17.97
N PHE A 341 8.71 28.79 -18.66
CA PHE A 341 7.38 28.55 -18.07
C PHE A 341 7.31 27.16 -17.44
N GLU A 342 7.76 26.13 -18.16
CA GLU A 342 7.75 24.76 -17.67
C GLU A 342 8.70 24.56 -16.48
N TYR A 343 9.85 25.21 -16.50
CA TYR A 343 10.78 25.20 -15.37
C TYR A 343 10.14 25.83 -14.13
N ASN A 344 9.55 27.03 -14.26
CA ASN A 344 8.90 27.73 -13.17
C ASN A 344 7.71 26.94 -12.63
N ARG A 345 6.93 26.33 -13.50
CA ARG A 345 5.79 25.48 -13.11
C ARG A 345 6.19 24.30 -12.26
N ARG A 346 7.35 23.68 -12.54
CA ARG A 346 7.88 22.54 -11.77
C ARG A 346 8.60 22.96 -10.50
N ALA A 347 9.34 24.07 -10.56
CA ALA A 347 10.21 24.50 -9.47
C ALA A 347 9.50 25.35 -8.43
N ASN A 348 8.36 25.97 -8.74
CA ASN A 348 7.66 26.90 -7.85
C ASN A 348 6.19 26.52 -7.64
N PRO A 349 5.87 25.79 -6.54
CA PRO A 349 4.50 25.36 -6.26
C PRO A 349 3.56 26.49 -5.80
N PHE A 350 4.09 27.68 -5.52
CA PHE A 350 3.30 28.84 -5.05
C PHE A 350 2.76 29.70 -6.18
N GLY A 351 3.15 29.42 -7.43
CA GLY A 351 2.61 30.02 -8.64
C GLY A 351 1.34 29.32 -9.12
N ARG A 352 0.47 30.05 -9.79
CA ARG A 352 -0.61 29.47 -10.59
C ARG A 352 -0.24 29.59 -12.06
N TYR A 353 -0.42 28.52 -12.80
CA TYR A 353 0.06 28.38 -14.17
C TYR A 353 -1.09 28.06 -15.11
N LEU A 354 -1.30 28.89 -16.12
CA LEU A 354 -2.22 28.61 -17.23
C LEU A 354 -1.36 28.23 -18.44
N GLY A 355 -1.36 26.94 -18.77
CA GLY A 355 -0.68 26.45 -19.97
C GLY A 355 -1.43 26.74 -21.25
N PRO A 356 -0.87 26.43 -22.43
CA PRO A 356 -1.47 26.73 -23.72
C PRO A 356 -2.90 26.22 -23.85
N GLU A 357 -3.19 25.01 -23.45
CA GLU A 357 -4.52 24.40 -23.50
C GLU A 357 -5.54 25.14 -22.61
N GLU A 358 -5.08 25.58 -21.42
CA GLU A 358 -5.93 26.31 -20.49
C GLU A 358 -6.24 27.72 -20.99
N VAL A 359 -5.26 28.39 -21.62
CA VAL A 359 -5.43 29.69 -22.24
C VAL A 359 -6.46 29.62 -23.40
N GLU A 360 -6.35 28.61 -24.25
CA GLU A 360 -7.29 28.38 -25.35
C GLU A 360 -8.71 28.07 -24.87
N ARG A 361 -8.82 27.23 -23.82
CA ARG A 361 -10.11 26.81 -23.23
C ARG A 361 -10.88 27.98 -22.60
N ARG A 362 -10.21 29.06 -22.19
CA ARG A 362 -10.85 30.23 -21.58
C ARG A 362 -11.56 31.11 -22.57
N HIS A 363 -11.32 30.98 -23.88
CA HIS A 363 -11.92 31.76 -24.93
C HIS A 363 -11.87 33.29 -24.67
N ALA A 364 -10.82 33.75 -24.02
CA ALA A 364 -10.63 35.14 -23.65
C ALA A 364 -10.36 36.01 -24.90
N ILE A 365 -10.83 37.24 -24.89
CA ILE A 365 -10.61 38.22 -26.01
C ILE A 365 -9.34 39.01 -25.69
N GLN A 366 -9.21 39.51 -24.48
CA GLN A 366 -8.07 40.32 -24.04
C GLN A 366 -7.22 39.53 -23.03
N ALA A 367 -5.92 39.87 -22.89
CA ALA A 367 -5.04 39.24 -21.95
C ALA A 367 -5.52 39.36 -20.51
N ALA A 368 -6.15 40.47 -20.15
CA ALA A 368 -6.74 40.70 -18.84
C ALA A 368 -7.89 39.71 -18.51
N ASP A 369 -8.63 39.25 -19.51
CA ASP A 369 -9.75 38.32 -19.29
C ASP A 369 -9.27 36.95 -18.82
N LEU A 370 -8.01 36.58 -19.15
CA LEU A 370 -7.37 35.37 -18.67
C LEU A 370 -7.18 35.36 -17.15
N LEU A 371 -7.24 36.51 -16.51
CA LEU A 371 -7.05 36.70 -15.07
C LEU A 371 -8.36 36.76 -14.31
N VAL A 372 -9.50 36.78 -14.98
CA VAL A 372 -10.82 36.81 -14.33
C VAL A 372 -11.03 35.51 -13.53
N GLY A 373 -11.49 35.66 -12.31
CA GLY A 373 -11.72 34.52 -11.40
C GLY A 373 -10.46 33.91 -10.79
N VAL A 374 -9.29 34.51 -10.98
CA VAL A 374 -8.06 34.07 -10.35
C VAL A 374 -8.01 34.53 -8.89
N PRO A 375 -7.92 33.61 -7.90
CA PRO A 375 -7.82 33.97 -6.49
C PRO A 375 -6.63 34.90 -6.20
N GLY A 376 -6.86 35.96 -5.48
CA GLY A 376 -5.85 36.94 -5.13
C GLY A 376 -5.67 38.11 -6.11
N LEU A 377 -6.35 38.05 -7.25
CA LEU A 377 -6.40 39.13 -8.24
C LEU A 377 -7.84 39.64 -8.42
N ALA A 378 -7.98 40.93 -8.70
CA ALA A 378 -9.21 41.57 -9.16
C ALA A 378 -8.97 42.26 -10.51
N VAL A 379 -9.78 41.90 -11.46
CA VAL A 379 -9.80 42.60 -12.77
C VAL A 379 -10.97 43.56 -12.81
N SER A 380 -10.71 44.83 -13.10
CA SER A 380 -11.72 45.90 -13.21
C SER A 380 -11.58 46.60 -14.54
N GLY A 381 -12.70 47.05 -15.12
CA GLY A 381 -12.75 47.62 -16.47
C GLY A 381 -12.91 46.52 -17.53
N GLN A 382 -13.04 46.94 -18.80
CA GLN A 382 -13.18 46.05 -19.95
C GLN A 382 -12.31 46.53 -21.13
N GLY A 383 -11.83 45.59 -21.93
CA GLY A 383 -11.00 45.89 -23.10
C GLY A 383 -9.70 46.60 -22.76
N ALA A 384 -9.35 47.64 -23.46
CA ALA A 384 -8.10 48.40 -23.27
C ALA A 384 -8.04 49.18 -21.94
N SER A 385 -9.16 49.32 -21.24
CA SER A 385 -9.18 49.98 -19.90
C SER A 385 -9.09 49.00 -18.72
N ALA A 386 -8.89 47.70 -18.97
CA ALA A 386 -8.79 46.68 -17.93
C ALA A 386 -7.60 46.93 -17.03
N ARG A 387 -7.85 46.90 -15.72
CA ARG A 387 -6.82 47.04 -14.68
C ARG A 387 -6.80 45.77 -13.80
N VAL A 388 -5.61 45.32 -13.51
CA VAL A 388 -5.40 44.19 -12.62
C VAL A 388 -4.87 44.68 -11.26
N ALA A 389 -5.56 44.35 -10.19
CA ALA A 389 -5.20 44.73 -8.86
C ALA A 389 -5.11 43.48 -7.95
N SER A 390 -4.33 43.54 -6.88
CA SER A 390 -4.35 42.53 -5.87
C SER A 390 -5.56 42.71 -4.95
N THR A 391 -6.23 41.60 -4.59
CA THR A 391 -7.29 41.59 -3.56
C THR A 391 -6.72 41.70 -2.13
N ARG A 392 -5.41 41.56 -1.97
CA ARG A 392 -4.72 41.73 -0.67
C ARG A 392 -4.57 43.22 -0.35
N ARG A 393 -5.28 43.69 0.68
CA ARG A 393 -5.12 45.05 1.20
C ARG A 393 -3.96 45.06 2.21
N GLY A 394 -2.80 45.60 1.79
CA GLY A 394 -1.65 45.82 2.67
C GLY A 394 -1.09 47.24 2.49
N ARG A 395 -0.68 47.91 3.61
CA ARG A 395 0.05 49.19 3.53
C ARG A 395 1.40 48.90 2.84
N GLY A 396 1.73 49.63 1.77
CA GLY A 396 3.02 49.54 1.08
C GLY A 396 3.05 48.66 -0.19
N CYS A 397 1.92 48.30 -0.73
CA CYS A 397 1.76 47.46 -1.87
C CYS A 397 1.65 48.29 -3.17
N GLY A 398 2.65 48.29 -4.05
CA GLY A 398 2.76 49.11 -5.24
C GLY A 398 1.97 48.60 -6.45
N GLY A 399 0.99 47.69 -6.30
CA GLY A 399 0.18 47.14 -7.40
C GLY A 399 0.68 45.77 -7.88
N VAL A 400 -0.06 45.21 -8.84
CA VAL A 400 0.32 43.95 -9.53
C VAL A 400 1.24 44.31 -10.70
N ARG A 401 2.39 43.65 -10.74
CA ARG A 401 3.37 43.81 -11.81
C ARG A 401 3.00 42.90 -12.99
N ILE A 402 2.98 43.47 -14.17
CA ILE A 402 2.76 42.76 -15.44
C ILE A 402 4.10 42.62 -16.16
N VAL A 403 4.42 41.43 -16.57
CA VAL A 403 5.61 41.06 -17.33
C VAL A 403 5.17 40.35 -18.60
N VAL A 404 5.68 40.71 -19.73
CA VAL A 404 5.39 40.08 -21.03
C VAL A 404 6.73 39.68 -21.67
N ASP A 405 6.92 38.38 -21.91
CA ASP A 405 8.17 37.82 -22.46
C ASP A 405 9.45 38.35 -21.77
N GLY A 406 9.40 38.51 -20.45
CA GLY A 406 10.51 39.03 -19.65
C GLY A 406 10.59 40.56 -19.58
N THR A 407 9.80 41.30 -20.34
CA THR A 407 9.74 42.78 -20.29
C THR A 407 8.77 43.19 -19.17
N GLU A 408 9.23 44.04 -18.30
CA GLU A 408 8.47 44.47 -17.11
C GLU A 408 7.59 45.72 -17.41
N ASN A 409 6.53 45.84 -16.59
CA ASN A 409 5.60 46.99 -16.63
C ASN A 409 4.97 47.24 -18.01
N VAL A 410 4.69 46.20 -18.75
CA VAL A 410 4.00 46.30 -20.05
C VAL A 410 2.52 46.54 -19.75
N PRO A 411 1.91 47.59 -20.37
CA PRO A 411 0.47 47.81 -20.26
C PRO A 411 -0.29 46.66 -20.92
N LEU A 412 -1.40 46.22 -20.32
CA LEU A 412 -2.23 45.15 -20.88
C LEU A 412 -3.11 45.58 -22.02
N ASP A 413 -3.27 46.90 -22.22
CA ASP A 413 -4.01 47.50 -23.32
C ASP A 413 -3.36 47.15 -24.65
N GLY A 414 -4.11 46.53 -25.52
CA GLY A 414 -3.62 46.09 -26.83
C GLY A 414 -3.06 44.68 -26.92
N ILE A 415 -2.95 43.96 -25.80
CA ILE A 415 -2.57 42.54 -25.84
C ILE A 415 -3.83 41.68 -25.94
N VAL A 416 -4.01 41.06 -27.10
CA VAL A 416 -5.14 40.13 -27.30
C VAL A 416 -4.78 38.71 -26.80
N ALA A 417 -5.73 38.03 -26.19
CA ALA A 417 -5.53 36.71 -25.62
C ALA A 417 -5.03 35.66 -26.63
N SER A 418 -5.38 35.83 -27.92
CA SER A 418 -4.93 34.97 -29.01
C SER A 418 -3.42 35.00 -29.25
N GLN A 419 -2.71 36.01 -28.77
CA GLN A 419 -1.24 36.15 -28.85
C GLN A 419 -0.57 35.46 -27.64
N ILE A 420 -1.32 35.20 -26.55
CA ILE A 420 -0.80 34.59 -25.33
C ILE A 420 -0.77 33.08 -25.49
N ALA A 421 0.34 32.50 -25.09
CA ALA A 421 0.55 31.05 -25.06
C ALA A 421 0.45 30.46 -23.64
N ALA A 422 0.98 31.18 -22.64
CA ALA A 422 0.95 30.70 -21.25
C ALA A 422 0.96 31.90 -20.27
N VAL A 423 0.49 31.70 -19.07
CA VAL A 423 0.48 32.73 -18.02
C VAL A 423 0.94 32.15 -16.69
N GLU A 424 1.88 32.83 -16.03
CA GLU A 424 2.27 32.56 -14.65
C GLU A 424 1.69 33.63 -13.73
N ILE A 425 1.09 33.24 -12.63
CA ILE A 425 0.40 34.15 -11.72
C ILE A 425 0.91 33.92 -10.31
N TYR A 426 1.54 34.93 -9.75
CA TYR A 426 2.03 34.96 -8.38
C TYR A 426 1.23 36.02 -7.62
N ALA A 427 0.16 35.60 -6.95
CA ALA A 427 -0.71 36.50 -6.20
C ALA A 427 0.00 37.20 -5.00
N ASN A 428 1.17 36.74 -4.63
CA ASN A 428 2.11 37.37 -3.73
C ASN A 428 3.45 37.52 -4.46
N GLY A 429 3.90 38.75 -4.70
CA GLY A 429 5.14 39.03 -5.42
C GLY A 429 6.41 38.47 -4.80
N ALA A 430 6.38 38.14 -3.51
CA ALA A 430 7.49 37.48 -2.83
C ALA A 430 7.72 36.03 -3.31
N PHE A 431 6.71 35.40 -3.88
CA PHE A 431 6.79 34.03 -4.41
C PHE A 431 7.12 33.98 -5.90
N ALA A 432 7.24 35.12 -6.56
CA ALA A 432 7.68 35.14 -7.96
C ALA A 432 9.16 34.74 -8.05
N PRO A 433 9.60 34.13 -9.18
CA PRO A 433 11.02 33.89 -9.44
C PRO A 433 11.85 35.15 -9.21
N SER A 434 13.06 35.00 -8.71
CA SER A 434 13.91 36.12 -8.23
C SER A 434 14.10 37.24 -9.26
N ARG A 435 14.09 36.90 -10.54
CA ARG A 435 14.20 37.87 -11.63
C ARG A 435 12.96 38.75 -11.82
N PHE A 436 11.78 38.30 -11.36
CA PHE A 436 10.52 39.05 -11.39
C PHE A 436 10.13 39.58 -10.01
N ALA A 437 10.81 39.10 -8.97
CA ALA A 437 10.53 39.50 -7.59
C ALA A 437 11.02 40.92 -7.33
N VAL A 438 10.10 41.84 -7.04
CA VAL A 438 10.43 43.19 -6.60
C VAL A 438 9.83 43.44 -5.22
N ARG A 439 10.66 44.01 -4.34
CA ARG A 439 10.20 44.42 -3.01
C ARG A 439 9.04 45.40 -3.15
N GLY A 440 7.92 45.10 -2.49
CA GLY A 440 6.73 45.95 -2.48
C GLY A 440 5.70 45.65 -3.59
N SER A 441 5.90 44.65 -4.47
CA SER A 441 4.86 44.24 -5.39
C SER A 441 3.81 43.37 -4.70
N CYS A 442 2.52 43.64 -4.98
CA CYS A 442 1.39 42.88 -4.41
C CYS A 442 1.11 41.58 -5.16
N GLY A 443 1.75 41.38 -6.27
CA GLY A 443 1.64 40.21 -7.12
C GLY A 443 2.41 40.43 -8.42
N VAL A 444 2.71 39.33 -9.11
CA VAL A 444 3.37 39.34 -10.43
C VAL A 444 2.57 38.44 -11.35
N VAL A 445 2.30 38.92 -12.57
CA VAL A 445 1.71 38.14 -13.65
C VAL A 445 2.66 38.17 -14.83
N VAL A 446 3.08 37.01 -15.29
CA VAL A 446 3.97 36.85 -16.44
C VAL A 446 3.18 36.25 -17.60
N PHE A 447 3.12 36.94 -18.69
CA PHE A 447 2.52 36.49 -19.96
C PHE A 447 3.65 36.00 -20.89
N TRP A 448 3.49 34.83 -21.42
CA TRP A 448 4.33 34.25 -22.46
C TRP A 448 3.59 34.31 -23.77
N THR A 449 4.11 35.05 -24.78
CA THR A 449 3.45 35.16 -26.07
C THR A 449 3.82 34.00 -26.99
N LYS A 450 3.01 33.77 -28.01
CA LYS A 450 3.31 32.80 -29.07
C LYS A 450 4.58 33.15 -29.86
N ALA A 451 5.01 34.41 -29.82
CA ALA A 451 6.24 34.89 -30.45
C ALA A 451 7.51 34.50 -29.64
N SER A 452 7.43 34.29 -28.34
CA SER A 452 8.56 33.96 -27.47
C SER A 452 9.15 32.54 -27.67
N ARG A 453 8.59 31.77 -28.61
CA ARG A 453 8.97 30.36 -28.88
C ARG A 453 10.44 30.13 -29.21
N HIS A 454 11.21 31.17 -29.54
CA HIS A 454 12.53 31.04 -30.16
C HIS A 454 13.69 31.72 -29.43
N THR A 455 13.54 32.17 -28.19
CA THR A 455 14.70 32.70 -27.45
C THR A 455 15.39 31.57 -26.68
N PRO A 456 16.56 31.07 -27.14
CA PRO A 456 17.34 30.15 -26.33
C PRO A 456 17.84 30.91 -25.10
N ALA A 457 17.61 30.33 -23.89
CA ALA A 457 18.15 30.87 -22.67
C ALA A 457 19.65 31.13 -22.84
N SER A 458 20.09 32.37 -22.65
CA SER A 458 21.49 32.72 -22.61
C SER A 458 22.19 31.87 -21.52
N LYS A 459 23.15 31.05 -21.95
CA LYS A 459 24.00 30.23 -21.08
C LYS A 459 24.58 31.15 -19.99
N PRO A 460 24.44 30.83 -18.70
CA PRO A 460 25.10 31.61 -17.67
C PRO A 460 26.60 31.59 -17.94
N ALA A 461 27.21 32.79 -17.97
CA ALA A 461 28.64 32.96 -18.14
C ALA A 461 29.38 32.13 -17.09
N ALA A 462 30.29 31.28 -17.54
CA ALA A 462 31.18 30.53 -16.67
C ALA A 462 31.93 31.53 -15.78
N ALA A 463 31.92 31.31 -14.48
CA ALA A 463 32.75 32.07 -13.55
C ALA A 463 34.22 31.87 -13.92
N PRO A 464 35.02 32.91 -13.89
CA PRO A 464 36.47 32.80 -14.17
C PRO A 464 37.11 31.93 -13.07
N ALA A 465 37.94 30.98 -13.50
CA ALA A 465 38.78 30.20 -12.60
C ALA A 465 39.70 31.18 -11.83
N ALA A 466 39.71 31.06 -10.53
CA ALA A 466 40.64 31.79 -9.67
C ALA A 466 42.09 31.24 -9.86
N PRO A 467 43.12 32.07 -9.70
CA PRO A 467 44.51 31.71 -9.94
C PRO A 467 45.10 30.69 -8.95
#